data_85636b8abf25a34ffaf9168c9c77b9a7
#
_entry.id   85636b8abf25a34ffaf9168c9c77b9a7
#
_cell.length_a   1.000
_cell.length_b   1.000
_cell.length_c   1.000
_cell.angle_alpha   90.00
_cell.angle_beta   90.00
_cell.angle_gamma   90.00
#
_symmetry.space_group_name_H-M   'P 1'
#
loop_
_entity.id
_entity.type
_entity.pdbx_description
1 polymer ?
#
loop_
_entity_poly.entity_id
_entity_poly.type
_entity_poly.pdbx_seq_one_letter_code
_entity_poly.pdbx_strand_id
1 'polypeptide(L)'
;MNRSIPNSAREFFAEVPSAILLVHPSLVYYILFLLLAIDMTEVQVLLLGPEEVGKTLMLKRLQTVTAQQNLTQAQRSENLGEAPPTIPTVGVNLVTLTHNKRKYTFRELGGAMGPIWQNYFKDSSSLVYVLDSSKPTQISSSCIQFLEVLSSKDTQDMSVLLIFNKTDSPDHMSRCEISSLIRLADILACARQDITVLECSFREGTGLREILKWLHDKSSPASVSK
;
A
#
# COMPACT_ATOMS: atom_id res chain seq x y z
N MET A 1 -2.34 35.96 18.61
CA MET A 1 -1.79 35.03 17.61
C MET A 1 -2.92 34.59 16.70
N ASN A 2 -3.12 35.30 15.58
CA ASN A 2 -4.17 35.01 14.60
C ASN A 2 -3.65 33.91 13.65
N ARG A 3 -4.08 32.68 13.84
CA ARG A 3 -3.92 31.64 12.81
C ARG A 3 -5.13 31.75 11.88
N SER A 4 -4.90 32.16 10.64
CA SER A 4 -5.90 32.18 9.57
C SER A 4 -6.43 30.77 9.31
N ILE A 5 -7.75 30.61 9.32
CA ILE A 5 -8.47 29.37 8.99
C ILE A 5 -8.19 29.04 7.51
N PRO A 6 -7.81 27.81 7.16
CA PRO A 6 -7.58 27.39 5.78
C PRO A 6 -8.84 27.54 4.91
N ASN A 7 -8.66 27.88 3.64
CA ASN A 7 -9.78 28.10 2.70
C ASN A 7 -10.73 26.89 2.57
N SER A 8 -10.22 25.68 2.68
CA SER A 8 -11.02 24.44 2.68
C SER A 8 -12.05 24.36 3.82
N ALA A 9 -11.75 24.94 4.98
CA ALA A 9 -12.70 25.01 6.09
C ALA A 9 -13.81 26.07 5.85
N ARG A 10 -13.52 27.12 5.09
CA ARG A 10 -14.53 28.16 4.76
C ARG A 10 -15.57 27.67 3.74
N GLU A 11 -15.17 26.85 2.78
CA GLU A 11 -16.08 26.26 1.80
C GLU A 11 -17.03 25.22 2.45
N PHE A 12 -16.54 24.47 3.43
CA PHE A 12 -17.35 23.49 4.16
C PHE A 12 -18.45 24.16 5.02
N PHE A 13 -18.19 25.33 5.60
CA PHE A 13 -19.19 26.07 6.37
C PHE A 13 -20.33 26.66 5.52
N ALA A 14 -20.15 26.80 4.22
CA ALA A 14 -21.18 27.30 3.32
C ALA A 14 -22.26 26.26 2.98
N GLU A 15 -21.99 24.97 3.20
CA GLU A 15 -22.90 23.86 2.88
C GLU A 15 -23.57 23.22 4.12
N VAL A 16 -23.27 23.68 5.33
CA VAL A 16 -23.85 23.10 6.56
C VAL A 16 -25.29 23.64 6.76
N PRO A 17 -26.32 22.77 6.80
CA PRO A 17 -27.69 23.22 7.03
C PRO A 17 -27.83 23.93 8.38
N SER A 18 -28.56 25.02 8.41
CA SER A 18 -28.77 25.91 9.57
C SER A 18 -29.31 25.18 10.83
N ALA A 19 -29.90 23.99 10.65
CA ALA A 19 -30.38 23.13 11.75
C ALA A 19 -29.25 22.52 12.60
N ILE A 20 -28.02 22.43 12.09
CA ILE A 20 -26.86 21.87 12.84
C ILE A 20 -26.21 22.93 13.72
N LEU A 21 -26.40 24.19 13.43
CA LEU A 21 -25.87 25.32 14.22
C LEU A 21 -26.55 25.50 15.60
N LEU A 22 -27.66 24.80 15.86
CA LEU A 22 -28.34 24.79 17.18
C LEU A 22 -27.73 23.81 18.19
N VAL A 23 -26.80 22.97 17.77
CA VAL A 23 -26.03 22.09 18.66
C VAL A 23 -24.85 22.90 19.20
N HIS A 24 -24.60 22.78 20.51
CA HIS A 24 -23.59 23.51 21.26
C HIS A 24 -22.27 23.70 20.46
N PRO A 25 -21.74 24.93 20.28
CA PRO A 25 -20.59 25.19 19.39
C PRO A 25 -19.38 24.30 19.63
N SER A 26 -19.15 23.89 20.90
CA SER A 26 -18.07 22.96 21.26
C SER A 26 -18.24 21.57 20.64
N LEU A 27 -19.46 21.10 20.40
CA LEU A 27 -19.71 19.79 19.77
C LEU A 27 -19.41 19.85 18.27
N VAL A 28 -19.74 20.98 17.63
CA VAL A 28 -19.43 21.21 16.20
C VAL A 28 -17.90 21.28 16.02
N TYR A 29 -17.20 22.00 16.88
CA TYR A 29 -15.73 22.05 16.87
C TYR A 29 -15.10 20.67 17.16
N TYR A 30 -15.69 19.89 18.07
CA TYR A 30 -15.21 18.55 18.39
C TYR A 30 -15.44 17.56 17.24
N ILE A 31 -16.60 17.61 16.57
CA ILE A 31 -16.90 16.80 15.37
C ILE A 31 -15.99 17.22 14.23
N LEU A 32 -15.78 18.51 14.01
CA LEU A 32 -14.89 19.03 12.97
C LEU A 32 -13.43 18.65 13.24
N PHE A 33 -13.00 18.70 14.53
CA PHE A 33 -11.68 18.23 14.95
C PHE A 33 -11.52 16.72 14.73
N LEU A 34 -12.54 15.91 15.07
CA LEU A 34 -12.53 14.47 14.79
C LEU A 34 -12.50 14.18 13.28
N LEU A 35 -13.30 14.89 12.46
CA LEU A 35 -13.31 14.75 11.01
C LEU A 35 -11.97 15.14 10.40
N LEU A 36 -11.35 16.22 10.87
CA LEU A 36 -10.02 16.64 10.43
C LEU A 36 -8.91 15.71 10.94
N ALA A 37 -9.06 15.13 12.13
CA ALA A 37 -8.11 14.15 12.67
C ALA A 37 -8.21 12.79 11.94
N ILE A 38 -9.41 12.39 11.51
CA ILE A 38 -9.62 11.18 10.71
C ILE A 38 -8.97 11.32 9.31
N ASP A 39 -8.97 12.54 8.75
CA ASP A 39 -8.39 12.80 7.42
C ASP A 39 -6.85 12.84 7.41
N MET A 40 -6.21 12.81 8.60
CA MET A 40 -4.75 12.88 8.77
C MET A 40 -4.10 11.58 9.24
N THR A 41 -4.81 10.45 9.22
CA THR A 41 -4.19 9.17 9.60
C THR A 41 -3.17 8.75 8.56
N GLU A 42 -1.89 8.84 8.93
CA GLU A 42 -0.79 8.30 8.15
C GLU A 42 -0.79 6.78 8.28
N VAL A 43 -0.91 6.09 7.14
CA VAL A 43 -0.90 4.62 7.09
C VAL A 43 0.54 4.17 6.83
N GLN A 44 1.08 3.39 7.76
CA GLN A 44 2.41 2.80 7.63
C GLN A 44 2.29 1.46 6.89
N VAL A 45 2.97 1.35 5.76
CA VAL A 45 2.96 0.16 4.89
C VAL A 45 4.36 -0.42 4.82
N LEU A 46 4.50 -1.67 5.20
CA LEU A 46 5.75 -2.41 5.07
C LEU A 46 5.83 -3.04 3.68
N LEU A 47 6.93 -2.84 2.96
CA LEU A 47 7.15 -3.38 1.62
C LEU A 47 8.34 -4.34 1.63
N LEU A 48 8.05 -5.62 1.48
CA LEU A 48 8.99 -6.73 1.55
C LEU A 48 9.04 -7.56 0.27
N GLY A 49 10.02 -8.40 0.18
CA GLY A 49 10.26 -9.36 -0.90
C GLY A 49 11.73 -9.44 -1.23
N PRO A 50 12.16 -10.49 -1.93
CA PRO A 50 13.54 -10.69 -2.34
C PRO A 50 14.13 -9.54 -3.16
N GLU A 51 15.40 -9.65 -3.50
CA GLU A 51 16.05 -8.72 -4.41
C GLU A 51 15.44 -8.80 -5.81
N GLU A 52 15.51 -7.71 -6.55
CA GLU A 52 15.12 -7.59 -7.98
C GLU A 52 13.64 -7.90 -8.29
N VAL A 53 12.77 -8.10 -7.30
CA VAL A 53 11.33 -8.37 -7.55
C VAL A 53 10.55 -7.14 -8.00
N GLY A 54 11.16 -5.93 -7.95
CA GLY A 54 10.57 -4.68 -8.44
C GLY A 54 9.95 -3.78 -7.38
N LYS A 55 10.25 -3.94 -6.08
CA LYS A 55 9.73 -3.11 -4.98
C LYS A 55 9.91 -1.61 -5.24
N THR A 56 11.13 -1.19 -5.51
CA THR A 56 11.47 0.22 -5.78
C THR A 56 10.77 0.75 -7.04
N LEU A 57 10.62 -0.09 -8.07
CA LEU A 57 9.90 0.29 -9.29
C LEU A 57 8.42 0.51 -9.00
N MET A 58 7.79 -0.35 -8.19
CA MET A 58 6.42 -0.17 -7.73
C MET A 58 6.23 1.20 -7.08
N LEU A 59 7.10 1.58 -6.15
CA LEU A 59 6.99 2.86 -5.45
C LEU A 59 7.12 4.05 -6.41
N LYS A 60 8.09 4.03 -7.32
CA LYS A 60 8.25 5.07 -8.34
C LYS A 60 7.01 5.19 -9.24
N ARG A 61 6.44 4.06 -9.66
CA ARG A 61 5.21 4.03 -10.47
C ARG A 61 3.99 4.53 -9.69
N LEU A 62 3.82 4.13 -8.42
CA LEU A 62 2.75 4.63 -7.57
C LEU A 62 2.87 6.14 -7.34
N GLN A 63 4.07 6.69 -7.15
CA GLN A 63 4.30 8.14 -7.09
C GLN A 63 3.85 8.83 -8.38
N THR A 64 4.19 8.28 -9.54
CA THR A 64 3.77 8.84 -10.84
C THR A 64 2.25 8.82 -10.98
N VAL A 65 1.60 7.68 -10.67
CA VAL A 65 0.13 7.54 -10.77
C VAL A 65 -0.58 8.50 -9.82
N THR A 66 -0.13 8.62 -8.57
CA THR A 66 -0.75 9.52 -7.59
C THR A 66 -0.53 10.99 -7.94
N ALA A 67 0.63 11.37 -8.49
CA ALA A 67 0.88 12.72 -9.00
C ALA A 67 -0.05 13.08 -10.17
N GLN A 68 -0.28 12.14 -11.09
CA GLN A 68 -1.19 12.35 -12.23
C GLN A 68 -2.66 12.48 -11.82
N GLN A 69 -3.08 11.85 -10.71
CA GLN A 69 -4.44 11.99 -10.20
C GLN A 69 -4.76 13.41 -9.72
N ASN A 70 -3.75 14.16 -9.32
CA ASN A 70 -3.86 15.56 -8.90
C ASN A 70 -3.90 16.54 -10.10
N LEU A 71 -3.72 16.05 -11.33
CA LEU A 71 -3.79 16.85 -12.56
C LEU A 71 -5.22 16.90 -13.10
N THR A 72 -5.53 17.95 -13.85
CA THR A 72 -6.81 18.06 -14.57
C THR A 72 -6.96 16.96 -15.61
N GLN A 73 -8.19 16.60 -15.96
CA GLN A 73 -8.47 15.51 -16.90
C GLN A 73 -7.77 15.66 -18.26
N ALA A 74 -7.56 16.92 -18.71
CA ALA A 74 -6.81 17.24 -19.93
C ALA A 74 -5.28 17.00 -19.83
N GLN A 75 -4.74 16.93 -18.61
CA GLN A 75 -3.29 16.75 -18.35
C GLN A 75 -2.93 15.32 -17.97
N ARG A 76 -3.91 14.42 -17.79
CA ARG A 76 -3.67 13.02 -17.46
C ARG A 76 -3.17 12.28 -18.67
N SER A 77 -1.98 11.68 -18.58
CA SER A 77 -1.49 10.73 -19.55
C SER A 77 -1.92 9.33 -19.13
N GLU A 78 -2.56 8.58 -20.03
CA GLU A 78 -2.84 7.16 -19.78
C GLU A 78 -1.56 6.30 -19.85
N ASN A 79 -0.52 6.84 -20.48
CA ASN A 79 0.75 6.16 -20.63
C ASN A 79 1.72 6.59 -19.52
N LEU A 80 2.18 5.63 -18.72
CA LEU A 80 3.17 5.84 -17.67
C LEU A 80 4.60 6.05 -18.20
N GLY A 81 4.78 6.01 -19.52
CA GLY A 81 6.08 6.12 -20.16
C GLY A 81 7.01 4.93 -19.83
N GLU A 82 8.26 5.06 -20.21
CA GLU A 82 9.29 4.07 -19.95
C GLU A 82 9.46 3.83 -18.43
N ALA A 83 9.80 2.58 -18.06
CA ALA A 83 10.02 2.24 -16.67
C ALA A 83 11.27 2.97 -16.14
N PRO A 84 11.15 3.73 -15.03
CA PRO A 84 12.31 4.44 -14.48
C PRO A 84 13.38 3.45 -14.01
N PRO A 85 14.66 3.74 -14.24
CA PRO A 85 15.74 2.89 -13.78
C PRO A 85 15.74 2.77 -12.26
N THR A 86 16.08 1.57 -11.77
CA THR A 86 16.21 1.27 -10.34
C THR A 86 17.56 0.67 -10.04
N ILE A 87 18.08 0.93 -8.85
CA ILE A 87 19.26 0.30 -8.30
C ILE A 87 18.84 -0.58 -7.11
N PRO A 88 19.61 -1.63 -6.77
CA PRO A 88 19.35 -2.43 -5.58
C PRO A 88 19.27 -1.58 -4.32
N THR A 89 18.21 -1.79 -3.52
CA THR A 89 18.02 -1.06 -2.27
C THR A 89 18.89 -1.65 -1.19
N VAL A 90 19.85 -0.84 -0.70
CA VAL A 90 20.66 -1.17 0.46
C VAL A 90 20.06 -0.48 1.68
N GLY A 91 19.60 -1.25 2.66
CA GLY A 91 18.98 -0.71 3.86
C GLY A 91 17.48 -0.45 3.71
N VAL A 92 17.02 0.65 4.30
CA VAL A 92 15.61 1.05 4.37
C VAL A 92 15.38 2.29 3.53
N ASN A 93 14.34 2.25 2.69
CA ASN A 93 13.88 3.40 1.91
C ASN A 93 12.47 3.79 2.38
N LEU A 94 12.27 5.07 2.70
CA LEU A 94 10.97 5.61 3.10
C LEU A 94 10.39 6.46 1.97
N VAL A 95 9.22 6.08 1.51
CA VAL A 95 8.51 6.79 0.43
C VAL A 95 7.10 7.11 0.89
N THR A 96 6.78 8.39 0.88
CA THR A 96 5.44 8.86 1.20
C THR A 96 4.70 9.27 -0.06
N LEU A 97 3.45 8.84 -0.17
CA LEU A 97 2.54 9.25 -1.23
C LEU A 97 1.15 9.59 -0.65
N THR A 98 0.44 10.47 -1.34
CA THR A 98 -0.92 10.85 -0.96
C THR A 98 -1.89 10.37 -2.03
N HIS A 99 -2.91 9.62 -1.62
CA HIS A 99 -3.97 9.14 -2.49
C HIS A 99 -5.33 9.28 -1.79
N ASN A 100 -6.32 9.84 -2.48
CA ASN A 100 -7.66 10.08 -1.94
C ASN A 100 -7.63 10.77 -0.56
N LYS A 101 -6.84 11.83 -0.43
CA LYS A 101 -6.64 12.63 0.79
C LYS A 101 -6.01 11.87 1.98
N ARG A 102 -5.54 10.64 1.79
CA ARG A 102 -4.82 9.86 2.81
C ARG A 102 -3.34 9.80 2.49
N LYS A 103 -2.52 9.79 3.54
CA LYS A 103 -1.08 9.70 3.46
C LYS A 103 -0.65 8.27 3.74
N TYR A 104 0.12 7.70 2.81
CA TYR A 104 0.69 6.36 2.92
C TYR A 104 2.20 6.48 2.96
N THR A 105 2.82 6.00 4.03
CA THR A 105 4.28 5.94 4.13
C THR A 105 4.72 4.50 3.99
N PHE A 106 5.35 4.22 2.86
CA PHE A 106 5.97 2.93 2.58
C PHE A 106 7.35 2.86 3.18
N ARG A 107 7.59 1.80 3.93
CA ARG A 107 8.92 1.40 4.40
C ARG A 107 9.37 0.22 3.55
N GLU A 108 10.16 0.51 2.51
CA GLU A 108 10.76 -0.51 1.66
C GLU A 108 12.03 -1.04 2.32
N LEU A 109 12.12 -2.35 2.52
CA LEU A 109 13.33 -3.01 2.99
C LEU A 109 14.07 -3.68 1.82
N GLY A 110 15.39 -3.55 1.80
CA GLY A 110 16.24 -4.25 0.86
C GLY A 110 16.03 -5.77 0.93
N GLY A 111 16.02 -6.44 -0.22
CA GLY A 111 15.81 -7.90 -0.27
C GLY A 111 16.89 -8.68 0.49
N ALA A 112 18.14 -8.20 0.47
CA ALA A 112 19.25 -8.78 1.22
C ALA A 112 19.07 -8.69 2.75
N MET A 113 18.17 -7.84 3.24
CA MET A 113 17.89 -7.67 4.66
C MET A 113 16.93 -8.72 5.25
N GLY A 114 16.56 -9.75 4.49
CA GLY A 114 15.63 -10.80 4.95
C GLY A 114 15.83 -11.24 6.40
N PRO A 115 17.05 -11.58 6.85
CA PRO A 115 17.31 -12.01 8.22
C PRO A 115 16.95 -11.01 9.32
N ILE A 116 16.81 -9.73 9.00
CA ILE A 116 16.52 -8.67 9.98
C ILE A 116 15.20 -7.96 9.73
N TRP A 117 14.37 -8.40 8.77
CA TRP A 117 13.07 -7.79 8.48
C TRP A 117 12.17 -7.73 9.71
N GLN A 118 12.23 -8.72 10.58
CA GLN A 118 11.44 -8.80 11.81
C GLN A 118 11.60 -7.57 12.73
N ASN A 119 12.74 -6.90 12.67
CA ASN A 119 13.00 -5.69 13.48
C ASN A 119 12.14 -4.48 13.05
N TYR A 120 11.51 -4.56 11.88
CA TYR A 120 10.74 -3.48 11.25
C TYR A 120 9.23 -3.76 11.19
N PHE A 121 8.75 -4.87 11.74
CA PHE A 121 7.33 -5.23 11.68
C PHE A 121 6.47 -4.34 12.55
N LYS A 122 6.99 -3.91 13.69
CA LYS A 122 6.30 -2.99 14.58
C LYS A 122 6.03 -1.67 13.86
N ASP A 123 4.96 -1.01 14.23
CA ASP A 123 4.52 0.29 13.68
C ASP A 123 3.97 0.25 12.24
N SER A 124 3.74 -0.93 11.67
CA SER A 124 3.09 -1.07 10.36
C SER A 124 1.73 -1.74 10.50
N SER A 125 0.73 -1.19 9.82
CA SER A 125 -0.63 -1.74 9.81
C SER A 125 -0.92 -2.64 8.60
N SER A 126 -0.11 -2.49 7.57
CA SER A 126 -0.27 -3.20 6.31
C SER A 126 1.07 -3.69 5.78
N LEU A 127 1.04 -4.85 5.14
CA LEU A 127 2.20 -5.50 4.54
C LEU A 127 1.95 -5.73 3.05
N VAL A 128 2.88 -5.29 2.22
CA VAL A 128 2.94 -5.65 0.80
C VAL A 128 4.15 -6.56 0.59
N TYR A 129 3.91 -7.78 0.12
CA TYR A 129 4.96 -8.74 -0.21
C TYR A 129 4.98 -9.00 -1.71
N VAL A 130 6.15 -8.84 -2.33
CA VAL A 130 6.30 -8.94 -3.79
C VAL A 130 7.12 -10.17 -4.15
N LEU A 131 6.59 -10.99 -5.05
CA LEU A 131 7.24 -12.14 -5.69
C LEU A 131 7.51 -11.83 -7.17
N ASP A 132 8.58 -12.40 -7.70
CA ASP A 132 8.93 -12.36 -9.12
C ASP A 132 8.40 -13.61 -9.83
N SER A 133 7.35 -13.47 -10.65
CA SER A 133 6.78 -14.59 -11.40
C SER A 133 7.64 -15.06 -12.57
N SER A 134 8.64 -14.28 -12.97
CA SER A 134 9.55 -14.64 -14.07
C SER A 134 10.73 -15.50 -13.64
N LYS A 135 10.90 -15.75 -12.31
CA LYS A 135 12.03 -16.53 -11.77
C LYS A 135 11.55 -17.76 -10.97
N PRO A 136 11.16 -18.87 -11.62
CA PRO A 136 10.65 -20.07 -10.96
C PRO A 136 11.55 -20.59 -9.85
N THR A 137 12.87 -20.51 -10.03
CA THR A 137 13.88 -20.96 -9.06
C THR A 137 13.89 -20.16 -7.75
N GLN A 138 13.40 -18.92 -7.77
CA GLN A 138 13.33 -18.05 -6.59
C GLN A 138 11.99 -18.16 -5.85
N ILE A 139 10.94 -18.70 -6.47
CA ILE A 139 9.60 -18.70 -5.88
C ILE A 139 9.59 -19.51 -4.58
N SER A 140 10.23 -20.67 -4.54
CA SER A 140 10.24 -21.50 -3.32
C SER A 140 10.96 -20.82 -2.15
N SER A 141 12.13 -20.23 -2.37
CA SER A 141 12.84 -19.48 -1.33
C SER A 141 12.08 -18.23 -0.90
N SER A 142 11.46 -17.53 -1.85
CA SER A 142 10.61 -16.37 -1.57
C SER A 142 9.36 -16.75 -0.76
N CYS A 143 8.80 -17.92 -1.02
CA CYS A 143 7.67 -18.46 -0.25
C CYS A 143 8.08 -18.76 1.19
N ILE A 144 9.25 -19.36 1.41
CA ILE A 144 9.77 -19.62 2.78
C ILE A 144 9.89 -18.30 3.54
N GLN A 145 10.50 -17.29 2.95
CA GLN A 145 10.60 -15.95 3.58
C GLN A 145 9.22 -15.34 3.86
N PHE A 146 8.26 -15.51 2.94
CA PHE A 146 6.89 -15.05 3.16
C PHE A 146 6.23 -15.74 4.34
N LEU A 147 6.38 -17.06 4.46
CA LEU A 147 5.85 -17.84 5.59
C LEU A 147 6.51 -17.43 6.92
N GLU A 148 7.81 -17.14 6.93
CA GLU A 148 8.51 -16.60 8.10
C GLU A 148 7.90 -15.26 8.53
N VAL A 149 7.60 -14.37 7.59
CA VAL A 149 6.93 -13.10 7.86
C VAL A 149 5.53 -13.32 8.43
N LEU A 150 4.73 -14.21 7.85
CA LEU A 150 3.37 -14.51 8.32
C LEU A 150 3.35 -15.18 9.71
N SER A 151 4.40 -15.94 10.06
CA SER A 151 4.50 -16.63 11.35
C SER A 151 4.81 -15.69 12.52
N SER A 152 5.28 -14.48 12.25
CA SER A 152 5.61 -13.50 13.29
C SER A 152 4.38 -13.01 14.03
N LYS A 153 4.49 -12.85 15.36
CA LYS A 153 3.43 -12.28 16.17
C LYS A 153 3.12 -10.81 15.81
N ASP A 154 4.14 -10.07 15.39
CA ASP A 154 4.01 -8.64 15.09
C ASP A 154 3.29 -8.38 13.76
N THR A 155 3.06 -9.42 12.92
CA THR A 155 2.35 -9.30 11.64
C THR A 155 0.93 -9.86 11.66
N GLN A 156 0.48 -10.48 12.76
CA GLN A 156 -0.78 -11.24 12.83
C GLN A 156 -2.02 -10.41 12.52
N ASP A 157 -2.00 -9.13 12.92
CA ASP A 157 -3.13 -8.21 12.74
C ASP A 157 -2.98 -7.32 11.49
N MET A 158 -1.93 -7.53 10.69
CA MET A 158 -1.73 -6.77 9.46
C MET A 158 -2.63 -7.27 8.35
N SER A 159 -3.14 -6.33 7.52
CA SER A 159 -3.65 -6.69 6.20
C SER A 159 -2.48 -6.93 5.27
N VAL A 160 -2.50 -8.04 4.53
CA VAL A 160 -1.40 -8.47 3.68
C VAL A 160 -1.80 -8.45 2.20
N LEU A 161 -0.97 -7.85 1.37
CA LEU A 161 -1.07 -7.90 -0.08
C LEU A 161 0.10 -8.71 -0.63
N LEU A 162 -0.19 -9.88 -1.20
CA LEU A 162 0.76 -10.70 -1.92
C LEU A 162 0.69 -10.37 -3.41
N ILE A 163 1.80 -9.95 -3.99
CA ILE A 163 1.87 -9.53 -5.40
C ILE A 163 2.76 -10.49 -6.20
N PHE A 164 2.22 -11.03 -7.27
CA PHE A 164 2.96 -11.74 -8.32
C PHE A 164 3.31 -10.72 -9.40
N ASN A 165 4.55 -10.24 -9.40
CA ASN A 165 5.02 -9.21 -10.32
C ASN A 165 5.75 -9.80 -11.53
N LYS A 166 5.94 -8.96 -12.55
CA LYS A 166 6.58 -9.25 -13.83
C LYS A 166 5.78 -10.17 -14.74
N THR A 167 4.45 -10.01 -14.73
CA THR A 167 3.55 -10.72 -15.65
C THR A 167 3.75 -10.31 -17.12
N ASP A 168 4.51 -9.26 -17.37
CA ASP A 168 4.97 -8.84 -18.71
C ASP A 168 6.11 -9.70 -19.28
N SER A 169 6.77 -10.49 -18.45
CA SER A 169 7.84 -11.38 -18.91
C SER A 169 7.25 -12.57 -19.69
N PRO A 170 7.79 -12.91 -20.87
CA PRO A 170 7.30 -14.05 -21.64
C PRO A 170 7.44 -15.39 -20.89
N ASP A 171 8.41 -15.49 -19.99
CA ASP A 171 8.70 -16.68 -19.21
C ASP A 171 8.04 -16.67 -17.81
N HIS A 172 7.08 -15.75 -17.57
CA HIS A 172 6.44 -15.71 -16.27
C HIS A 172 5.54 -16.93 -16.03
N MET A 173 5.55 -17.44 -14.81
CA MET A 173 4.59 -18.44 -14.37
C MET A 173 3.22 -17.81 -14.19
N SER A 174 2.19 -18.49 -14.64
CA SER A 174 0.80 -18.10 -14.39
C SER A 174 0.47 -18.15 -12.90
N ARG A 175 -0.57 -17.42 -12.52
CA ARG A 175 -1.09 -17.44 -11.13
C ARG A 175 -1.40 -18.87 -10.66
N CYS A 176 -1.94 -19.71 -11.55
CA CYS A 176 -2.30 -21.08 -11.23
C CYS A 176 -1.05 -21.93 -10.89
N GLU A 177 0.00 -21.80 -11.69
CA GLU A 177 1.27 -22.50 -11.49
C GLU A 177 1.94 -22.07 -10.18
N ILE A 178 2.05 -20.74 -9.94
CA ILE A 178 2.62 -20.23 -8.68
C ILE A 178 1.77 -20.70 -7.49
N SER A 179 0.44 -20.57 -7.57
CA SER A 179 -0.46 -20.96 -6.49
C SER A 179 -0.34 -22.45 -6.13
N SER A 180 -0.16 -23.30 -7.13
CA SER A 180 0.07 -24.74 -6.92
C SER A 180 1.44 -24.98 -6.29
N LEU A 181 2.49 -24.32 -6.79
CA LEU A 181 3.87 -24.49 -6.32
C LEU A 181 4.03 -24.12 -4.85
N ILE A 182 3.45 -22.99 -4.42
CA ILE A 182 3.55 -22.51 -3.04
C ILE A 182 2.42 -23.01 -2.13
N ARG A 183 1.50 -23.83 -2.65
CA ARG A 183 0.29 -24.28 -1.95
C ARG A 183 -0.50 -23.10 -1.37
N LEU A 184 -0.75 -22.12 -2.20
CA LEU A 184 -1.37 -20.86 -1.78
C LEU A 184 -2.70 -21.05 -1.04
N ALA A 185 -3.52 -22.03 -1.44
CA ALA A 185 -4.80 -22.31 -0.80
C ALA A 185 -4.60 -22.71 0.69
N ASP A 186 -3.57 -23.48 0.99
CA ASP A 186 -3.25 -23.88 2.37
C ASP A 186 -2.74 -22.67 3.17
N ILE A 187 -1.92 -21.83 2.57
CA ILE A 187 -1.43 -20.59 3.19
C ILE A 187 -2.62 -19.71 3.56
N LEU A 188 -3.56 -19.47 2.62
CA LEU A 188 -4.74 -18.65 2.85
C LEU A 188 -5.68 -19.24 3.91
N ALA A 189 -5.77 -20.57 3.99
CA ALA A 189 -6.63 -21.24 4.98
C ALA A 189 -6.02 -21.21 6.40
N CYS A 190 -4.69 -21.21 6.52
CA CYS A 190 -3.98 -21.28 7.81
C CYS A 190 -3.54 -19.92 8.35
N ALA A 191 -3.39 -18.92 7.48
CA ALA A 191 -2.95 -17.59 7.88
C ALA A 191 -4.00 -16.89 8.76
N ARG A 192 -3.53 -16.16 9.76
CA ARG A 192 -4.39 -15.29 10.58
C ARG A 192 -4.67 -13.95 9.91
N GLN A 193 -3.72 -13.54 9.08
CA GLN A 193 -3.80 -12.30 8.32
C GLN A 193 -4.86 -12.37 7.22
N ASP A 194 -5.47 -11.24 6.92
CA ASP A 194 -6.32 -11.09 5.74
C ASP A 194 -5.42 -10.87 4.51
N ILE A 195 -5.23 -11.92 3.71
CA ILE A 195 -4.32 -11.93 2.57
C ILE A 195 -5.09 -11.71 1.27
N THR A 196 -4.76 -10.66 0.55
CA THR A 196 -5.21 -10.40 -0.82
C THR A 196 -4.09 -10.72 -1.79
N VAL A 197 -4.42 -11.31 -2.95
CA VAL A 197 -3.42 -11.69 -3.98
C VAL A 197 -3.71 -10.94 -5.27
N LEU A 198 -2.69 -10.26 -5.80
CA LEU A 198 -2.74 -9.54 -7.08
C LEU A 198 -1.64 -10.00 -8.03
N GLU A 199 -1.93 -9.94 -9.32
CA GLU A 199 -0.96 -10.07 -10.41
C GLU A 199 -0.65 -8.68 -10.97
N CYS A 200 0.63 -8.38 -11.19
CA CYS A 200 1.06 -7.05 -11.59
C CYS A 200 2.20 -7.09 -12.61
N SER A 201 2.29 -6.03 -13.40
CA SER A 201 3.49 -5.64 -14.10
C SER A 201 3.83 -4.18 -13.76
N PHE A 202 4.79 -3.97 -12.88
CA PHE A 202 5.21 -2.60 -12.56
C PHE A 202 5.94 -1.92 -13.71
N ARG A 203 6.44 -2.71 -14.67
CA ARG A 203 7.04 -2.21 -15.90
C ARG A 203 6.00 -1.55 -16.78
N GLU A 204 4.88 -2.22 -17.01
CA GLU A 204 3.77 -1.75 -17.84
C GLU A 204 2.76 -0.89 -17.06
N GLY A 205 2.76 -1.00 -15.74
CA GLY A 205 1.83 -0.28 -14.87
C GLY A 205 0.55 -1.03 -14.55
N THR A 206 0.46 -2.31 -14.95
CA THR A 206 -0.70 -3.17 -14.65
C THR A 206 -0.77 -3.48 -13.16
N GLY A 207 -1.95 -3.41 -12.56
CA GLY A 207 -2.19 -3.72 -11.15
C GLY A 207 -1.93 -2.55 -10.18
N LEU A 208 -1.38 -1.41 -10.63
CA LEU A 208 -1.07 -0.27 -9.75
C LEU A 208 -2.32 0.39 -9.16
N ARG A 209 -3.41 0.46 -9.93
CA ARG A 209 -4.69 1.02 -9.46
C ARG A 209 -5.33 0.12 -8.42
N GLU A 210 -5.23 -1.18 -8.60
CA GLU A 210 -5.71 -2.22 -7.68
C GLU A 210 -4.95 -2.16 -6.34
N ILE A 211 -3.64 -1.91 -6.38
CA ILE A 211 -2.82 -1.68 -5.17
C ILE A 211 -3.32 -0.44 -4.42
N LEU A 212 -3.53 0.69 -5.10
CA LEU A 212 -4.04 1.92 -4.49
C LEU A 212 -5.45 1.73 -3.90
N LYS A 213 -6.32 0.99 -4.60
CA LYS A 213 -7.64 0.63 -4.11
C LYS A 213 -7.54 -0.23 -2.85
N TRP A 214 -6.71 -1.28 -2.87
CA TRP A 214 -6.49 -2.14 -1.70
C TRP A 214 -6.00 -1.36 -0.49
N LEU A 215 -5.03 -0.46 -0.68
CA LEU A 215 -4.52 0.42 0.38
C LEU A 215 -5.64 1.27 0.98
N HIS A 216 -6.50 1.84 0.13
CA HIS A 216 -7.62 2.67 0.56
C HIS A 216 -8.65 1.87 1.37
N ASP A 217 -9.03 0.69 0.89
CA ASP A 217 -10.03 -0.17 1.50
C ASP A 217 -9.56 -0.70 2.86
N LYS A 218 -8.29 -1.13 2.97
CA LYS A 218 -7.72 -1.69 4.21
C LYS A 218 -7.33 -0.63 5.26
N SER A 219 -7.13 0.61 4.86
CA SER A 219 -6.88 1.71 5.79
C SER A 219 -8.14 2.41 6.28
N SER A 220 -9.33 1.95 5.89
CA SER A 220 -10.59 2.52 6.35
C SER A 220 -10.89 2.09 7.80
N PRO A 221 -11.36 2.99 8.68
CA PRO A 221 -11.59 2.67 10.10
C PRO A 221 -12.62 1.55 10.35
N ALA A 222 -13.40 1.15 9.34
CA ALA A 222 -14.35 0.04 9.42
C ALA A 222 -13.67 -1.35 9.45
N SER A 223 -12.36 -1.48 9.19
CA SER A 223 -11.63 -2.76 9.17
C SER A 223 -11.00 -3.12 10.53
N VAL A 224 -11.10 -2.25 11.54
CA VAL A 224 -10.49 -2.45 12.88
C VAL A 224 -11.46 -3.10 13.88
N SER A 225 -12.70 -3.42 13.47
CA SER A 225 -13.68 -4.07 14.34
C SER A 225 -13.90 -5.54 13.92
N LYS A 226 -12.99 -6.42 14.32
CA LYS A 226 -13.30 -7.86 14.53
C LYS A 226 -12.41 -8.43 15.62
#